data_4e5fcb82089aaa6e2d1f8ee90cd1e2ee
#
_entry.id   4e5fcb82089aaa6e2d1f8ee90cd1e2ee
#
_cell.length_a   1.000
_cell.length_b   1.000
_cell.length_c   1.000
_cell.angle_alpha   90.00
_cell.angle_beta   90.00
_cell.angle_gamma   90.00
#
_symmetry.space_group_name_H-M   'P 1'
#
loop_
_entity.id
_entity.type
_entity.pdbx_description
1 polymer ?
#
loop_
_entity_poly.entity_id
_entity_poly.type
_entity_poly.pdbx_seq_one_letter_code
_entity_poly.pdbx_strand_id
1 'polypeptide(L)'
;MSRPSHTSWLVVSILALVCVIAFAQTQPPQRSIQPGPDRKPGEGEGPFERLVIRGATMIDGAGAPPMGPVDIVIENNRIKEVRSVGFPKVAIKESGRPAKGVKEIDATGMYVMPGFVDCHAHIGGVAQGTPAEYVYKLWMAHGVTTIRDPGSGNGVDWTLNERERSAKNQIVAPRIFVYVRPGMGWDKGRVTTPELAREYVRWAKQKGADGFKIIGEESLFDPEIMSALLDEAKKLQMGTTTHMSQTGVARTNVIQAARMGMGSMEHWYGLPESLFADRVVQDFPLDYNYNDESHRFGQAGRLWKQAAPPGSKKWNDVMDELIKLNFTIDPTFTIYEASRDLMRAMRAEWHDRYTLPSLWKFYQPSREAHGSYWFYWTTQDEVE
;
A
#
# COMPACT_ATOMS: atom_id res chain seq x y z
N MET A 1 42.99 56.33 34.45
CA MET A 1 42.72 55.68 33.15
C MET A 1 43.27 54.24 33.21
N SER A 2 42.43 53.30 33.56
CA SER A 2 42.81 51.89 33.71
C SER A 2 42.28 51.12 32.48
N ARG A 3 43.17 50.38 31.84
CA ARG A 3 42.86 49.50 30.67
C ARG A 3 42.10 48.25 31.14
N PRO A 4 41.08 47.81 30.46
CA PRO A 4 40.41 46.55 30.78
C PRO A 4 41.25 45.33 30.30
N SER A 5 41.27 44.27 31.11
CA SER A 5 42.06 43.07 30.93
C SER A 5 41.46 42.17 29.82
N HIS A 6 42.36 41.56 29.03
CA HIS A 6 42.07 40.63 27.89
C HIS A 6 41.52 39.25 28.25
N THR A 7 41.06 39.02 29.48
CA THR A 7 40.59 37.71 29.96
C THR A 7 39.11 37.45 29.75
N SER A 8 38.31 38.42 29.32
CA SER A 8 36.83 38.27 29.17
C SER A 8 36.39 37.70 27.82
N TRP A 9 37.26 37.65 26.82
CA TRP A 9 36.87 37.19 25.46
C TRP A 9 37.06 35.69 25.20
N LEU A 10 37.88 35.02 26.02
CA LEU A 10 38.11 33.56 25.84
C LEU A 10 37.00 32.69 26.42
N VAL A 11 36.25 33.19 27.41
CA VAL A 11 35.16 32.40 28.03
C VAL A 11 33.90 32.40 27.19
N VAL A 12 33.61 33.47 26.43
CA VAL A 12 32.44 33.52 25.54
C VAL A 12 32.59 32.67 24.30
N SER A 13 33.83 32.50 23.80
CA SER A 13 34.09 31.68 22.62
C SER A 13 34.00 30.17 22.89
N ILE A 14 34.30 29.73 24.13
CA ILE A 14 34.20 28.30 24.51
C ILE A 14 32.74 27.91 24.80
N LEU A 15 31.90 28.80 25.33
CA LEU A 15 30.47 28.53 25.52
C LEU A 15 29.67 28.50 24.22
N ALA A 16 30.08 29.24 23.18
CA ALA A 16 29.48 29.18 21.87
C ALA A 16 29.80 27.88 21.10
N LEU A 17 30.98 27.26 21.36
CA LEU A 17 31.39 26.03 20.70
C LEU A 17 30.75 24.77 21.31
N VAL A 18 30.33 24.81 22.57
CA VAL A 18 29.68 23.70 23.28
C VAL A 18 28.19 23.63 22.94
N CYS A 19 27.54 24.73 22.53
CA CYS A 19 26.12 24.74 22.13
C CYS A 19 25.87 24.24 20.70
N VAL A 20 26.86 24.11 19.84
CA VAL A 20 26.68 23.65 18.45
C VAL A 20 26.80 22.12 18.30
N ILE A 21 27.35 21.41 19.31
CA ILE A 21 27.50 19.96 19.27
C ILE A 21 26.26 19.20 19.80
N ALA A 22 25.28 19.87 20.35
CA ALA A 22 24.12 19.24 21.05
C ALA A 22 22.86 19.00 20.17
N PHE A 23 22.89 19.25 18.87
CA PHE A 23 21.74 19.02 17.98
C PHE A 23 22.01 18.09 16.79
N ALA A 24 22.89 17.10 16.95
CA ALA A 24 22.70 15.88 16.22
C ALA A 24 21.62 15.08 16.96
N GLN A 25 20.35 15.44 16.79
CA GLN A 25 19.25 14.56 17.16
C GLN A 25 19.39 13.31 16.29
N THR A 26 20.06 12.29 16.82
CA THR A 26 19.86 10.93 16.37
C THR A 26 18.36 10.66 16.50
N GLN A 27 17.66 10.60 15.36
CA GLN A 27 16.27 10.11 15.38
C GLN A 27 16.29 8.80 16.17
N PRO A 28 15.38 8.63 17.15
CA PRO A 28 15.31 7.36 17.85
C PRO A 28 15.14 6.26 16.80
N PRO A 29 15.81 5.10 16.97
CA PRO A 29 15.69 4.03 15.99
C PRO A 29 14.21 3.76 15.75
N GLN A 30 13.81 3.83 14.48
CA GLN A 30 12.44 3.55 14.07
C GLN A 30 12.10 2.16 14.60
N ARG A 31 11.24 2.07 15.64
CA ARG A 31 10.89 0.79 16.27
C ARG A 31 9.97 0.06 15.31
N SER A 32 10.52 -0.88 14.56
CA SER A 32 9.75 -1.85 13.81
C SER A 32 9.01 -2.78 14.76
N ILE A 33 7.89 -3.33 14.32
CA ILE A 33 7.24 -4.44 15.03
C ILE A 33 8.12 -5.69 14.97
N GLN A 34 7.82 -6.66 15.84
CA GLN A 34 8.50 -7.96 15.75
C GLN A 34 8.17 -8.64 14.42
N PRO A 35 9.14 -9.30 13.78
CA PRO A 35 8.91 -10.13 12.61
C PRO A 35 7.83 -11.19 12.86
N GLY A 36 7.19 -11.67 11.81
CA GLY A 36 6.28 -12.80 11.92
C GLY A 36 6.99 -14.01 12.57
N PRO A 37 6.35 -14.73 13.50
CA PRO A 37 6.96 -15.88 14.13
C PRO A 37 7.25 -17.01 13.11
N ASP A 38 8.23 -17.83 13.39
CA ASP A 38 8.49 -19.01 12.60
C ASP A 38 7.28 -19.95 12.61
N ARG A 39 7.01 -20.53 11.46
CA ARG A 39 5.92 -21.51 11.27
C ARG A 39 6.12 -22.73 12.16
N LYS A 40 5.11 -23.04 12.97
CA LYS A 40 5.14 -24.20 13.85
C LYS A 40 4.87 -25.49 13.09
N PRO A 41 5.39 -26.64 13.55
CA PRO A 41 4.99 -27.94 13.01
C PRO A 41 3.46 -28.11 13.08
N GLY A 42 2.86 -28.48 11.94
CA GLY A 42 1.40 -28.64 11.84
C GLY A 42 0.62 -27.32 11.65
N GLU A 43 1.27 -26.18 11.60
CA GLU A 43 0.64 -24.90 11.29
C GLU A 43 0.49 -24.77 9.76
N GLY A 44 -0.74 -24.96 9.29
CA GLY A 44 -1.05 -25.09 7.87
C GLY A 44 -0.57 -26.42 7.30
N GLU A 45 -0.85 -26.65 6.02
CA GLU A 45 -0.47 -27.85 5.29
C GLU A 45 0.46 -27.52 4.13
N GLY A 46 1.24 -28.50 3.70
CA GLY A 46 2.21 -28.33 2.59
C GLY A 46 3.58 -27.82 3.03
N PRO A 47 4.47 -27.46 2.06
CA PRO A 47 4.25 -27.61 0.62
C PRO A 47 4.08 -29.06 0.18
N PHE A 48 3.32 -29.26 -0.90
CA PHE A 48 3.11 -30.59 -1.50
C PHE A 48 3.80 -30.66 -2.86
N GLU A 49 4.43 -31.79 -3.17
CA GLU A 49 4.98 -32.01 -4.52
C GLU A 49 3.88 -32.03 -5.58
N ARG A 50 2.74 -32.65 -5.23
CA ARG A 50 1.56 -32.71 -6.07
C ARG A 50 0.30 -32.59 -5.24
N LEU A 51 -0.46 -31.52 -5.47
CA LEU A 51 -1.78 -31.28 -4.91
C LEU A 51 -2.82 -31.38 -6.02
N VAL A 52 -3.94 -32.07 -5.77
CA VAL A 52 -5.06 -32.11 -6.71
C VAL A 52 -6.33 -31.61 -6.02
N ILE A 53 -6.95 -30.57 -6.60
CA ILE A 53 -8.27 -30.10 -6.18
C ILE A 53 -9.29 -30.77 -7.08
N ARG A 54 -10.24 -31.48 -6.49
CA ARG A 54 -11.17 -32.40 -7.17
C ARG A 54 -12.58 -31.82 -7.33
N GLY A 55 -13.09 -31.80 -8.53
CA GLY A 55 -14.52 -31.59 -8.82
C GLY A 55 -15.02 -30.16 -8.60
N ALA A 56 -14.13 -29.17 -8.57
CA ALA A 56 -14.47 -27.78 -8.31
C ALA A 56 -15.22 -27.12 -9.47
N THR A 57 -15.97 -26.07 -9.16
CA THR A 57 -16.35 -25.03 -10.14
C THR A 57 -15.30 -23.94 -10.13
N MET A 58 -14.57 -23.76 -11.23
CA MET A 58 -13.48 -22.78 -11.35
C MET A 58 -13.99 -21.43 -11.85
N ILE A 59 -13.55 -20.37 -11.20
CA ILE A 59 -13.64 -18.98 -11.67
C ILE A 59 -12.19 -18.55 -11.92
N ASP A 60 -11.81 -18.36 -13.19
CA ASP A 60 -10.41 -18.15 -13.57
C ASP A 60 -9.87 -16.73 -13.33
N GLY A 61 -10.76 -15.77 -13.06
CA GLY A 61 -10.40 -14.36 -12.87
C GLY A 61 -10.13 -13.59 -14.17
N ALA A 62 -10.26 -14.24 -15.34
CA ALA A 62 -10.07 -13.60 -16.65
C ALA A 62 -11.37 -13.04 -17.26
N GLY A 63 -12.48 -13.11 -16.54
CA GLY A 63 -13.81 -12.65 -16.99
C GLY A 63 -14.62 -13.70 -17.74
N ALA A 64 -14.12 -14.93 -17.85
CA ALA A 64 -14.89 -16.03 -18.41
C ALA A 64 -15.98 -16.52 -17.42
N PRO A 65 -17.10 -17.09 -17.91
CA PRO A 65 -18.08 -17.75 -17.05
C PRO A 65 -17.45 -18.87 -16.20
N PRO A 66 -18.01 -19.14 -15.00
CA PRO A 66 -17.55 -20.26 -14.18
C PRO A 66 -17.59 -21.59 -14.96
N MET A 67 -16.56 -22.40 -14.83
CA MET A 67 -16.39 -23.68 -15.50
C MET A 67 -16.27 -24.81 -14.49
N GLY A 68 -17.07 -25.86 -14.63
CA GLY A 68 -16.98 -27.02 -13.73
C GLY A 68 -17.92 -28.17 -14.14
N PRO A 69 -17.74 -29.37 -13.53
CA PRO A 69 -16.68 -29.71 -12.58
C PRO A 69 -15.31 -29.86 -13.25
N VAL A 70 -14.28 -29.35 -12.58
CA VAL A 70 -12.88 -29.47 -13.01
C VAL A 70 -12.01 -30.07 -11.91
N ASP A 71 -10.97 -30.81 -12.31
CA ASP A 71 -9.84 -31.13 -11.44
C ASP A 71 -8.68 -30.21 -11.75
N ILE A 72 -8.07 -29.63 -10.71
CA ILE A 72 -6.92 -28.73 -10.83
C ILE A 72 -5.70 -29.44 -10.23
N VAL A 73 -4.67 -29.66 -11.05
CA VAL A 73 -3.42 -30.26 -10.64
C VAL A 73 -2.38 -29.19 -10.41
N ILE A 74 -1.77 -29.19 -9.24
CA ILE A 74 -0.72 -28.28 -8.83
C ILE A 74 0.54 -29.08 -8.53
N GLU A 75 1.64 -28.76 -9.21
CA GLU A 75 2.96 -29.34 -8.98
C GLU A 75 3.97 -28.24 -8.68
N ASN A 76 4.75 -28.42 -7.63
CA ASN A 76 5.80 -27.48 -7.27
C ASN A 76 5.34 -26.01 -7.31
N ASN A 77 4.22 -25.67 -6.68
CA ASN A 77 3.57 -24.36 -6.63
C ASN A 77 3.10 -23.76 -7.98
N ARG A 78 2.92 -24.59 -9.01
CA ARG A 78 2.42 -24.19 -10.34
C ARG A 78 1.19 -24.99 -10.70
N ILE A 79 0.17 -24.33 -11.25
CA ILE A 79 -0.96 -25.01 -11.88
C ILE A 79 -0.42 -25.73 -13.12
N LYS A 80 -0.41 -27.05 -13.06
CA LYS A 80 0.09 -27.92 -14.13
C LYS A 80 -0.99 -28.23 -15.15
N GLU A 81 -2.21 -28.43 -14.68
CA GLU A 81 -3.34 -28.85 -15.49
C GLU A 81 -4.64 -28.39 -14.86
N VAL A 82 -5.59 -27.98 -15.70
CA VAL A 82 -7.01 -27.85 -15.37
C VAL A 82 -7.78 -28.74 -16.33
N ARG A 83 -8.43 -29.78 -15.80
CA ARG A 83 -9.14 -30.77 -16.60
C ARG A 83 -10.63 -30.78 -16.31
N SER A 84 -11.48 -30.62 -17.33
CA SER A 84 -12.90 -30.87 -17.19
C SER A 84 -13.14 -32.36 -16.96
N VAL A 85 -13.90 -32.74 -15.95
CA VAL A 85 -14.12 -34.12 -15.52
C VAL A 85 -15.57 -34.55 -15.61
N GLY A 86 -16.44 -33.72 -16.18
CA GLY A 86 -17.85 -34.04 -16.34
C GLY A 86 -18.72 -32.82 -16.66
N PHE A 87 -19.99 -32.97 -16.34
CA PHE A 87 -21.00 -31.92 -16.51
C PHE A 87 -21.66 -31.60 -15.17
N PRO A 88 -22.15 -30.38 -14.96
CA PRO A 88 -22.88 -30.00 -13.74
C PRO A 88 -24.05 -30.96 -13.50
N LYS A 89 -24.23 -31.40 -12.25
CA LYS A 89 -25.32 -32.30 -11.81
C LYS A 89 -25.25 -33.74 -12.38
N VAL A 90 -24.18 -34.10 -13.05
CA VAL A 90 -23.93 -35.47 -13.52
C VAL A 90 -22.80 -36.08 -12.70
N ALA A 91 -22.94 -37.35 -12.31
CA ALA A 91 -21.91 -38.04 -11.56
C ALA A 91 -20.58 -38.06 -12.34
N ILE A 92 -19.51 -37.68 -11.70
CA ILE A 92 -18.17 -37.65 -12.29
C ILE A 92 -17.65 -39.07 -12.42
N LYS A 93 -17.21 -39.44 -13.63
CA LYS A 93 -16.58 -40.74 -13.87
C LYS A 93 -15.13 -40.69 -13.46
N GLU A 94 -14.65 -41.68 -12.68
CA GLU A 94 -13.26 -41.77 -12.25
C GLU A 94 -12.27 -42.01 -13.41
N SER A 95 -12.75 -42.68 -14.48
CA SER A 95 -11.95 -42.84 -15.68
C SER A 95 -11.73 -41.50 -16.39
N GLY A 96 -10.46 -41.13 -16.60
CA GLY A 96 -10.11 -39.85 -17.27
C GLY A 96 -9.80 -38.72 -16.32
N ARG A 97 -9.91 -38.91 -15.01
CA ARG A 97 -9.42 -37.92 -14.03
C ARG A 97 -7.88 -37.94 -13.96
N PRO A 98 -7.24 -36.82 -13.60
CA PRO A 98 -5.81 -36.81 -13.34
C PRO A 98 -5.42 -37.82 -12.26
N ALA A 99 -4.19 -38.36 -12.35
CA ALA A 99 -3.65 -39.23 -11.32
C ALA A 99 -3.68 -38.55 -9.94
N LYS A 100 -3.75 -39.36 -8.89
CA LYS A 100 -3.77 -38.88 -7.50
C LYS A 100 -2.55 -38.00 -7.16
N GLY A 101 -2.77 -37.06 -6.28
CA GLY A 101 -1.71 -36.24 -5.66
C GLY A 101 -1.27 -36.82 -4.32
N VAL A 102 -0.18 -36.32 -3.79
CA VAL A 102 0.22 -36.55 -2.40
C VAL A 102 -0.86 -36.02 -1.43
N LYS A 103 -1.49 -34.90 -1.81
CA LYS A 103 -2.66 -34.34 -1.15
C LYS A 103 -3.78 -34.16 -2.16
N GLU A 104 -4.99 -34.47 -1.76
CA GLU A 104 -6.21 -34.20 -2.52
C GLU A 104 -7.18 -33.38 -1.68
N ILE A 105 -7.86 -32.42 -2.30
CA ILE A 105 -8.93 -31.63 -1.71
C ILE A 105 -10.20 -31.94 -2.50
N ASP A 106 -11.19 -32.52 -1.86
CA ASP A 106 -12.53 -32.63 -2.45
C ASP A 106 -13.20 -31.26 -2.42
N ALA A 107 -13.36 -30.68 -3.59
CA ALA A 107 -14.01 -29.40 -3.81
C ALA A 107 -15.35 -29.55 -4.56
N THR A 108 -15.94 -30.75 -4.49
CA THR A 108 -17.25 -31.02 -5.11
C THR A 108 -18.28 -30.05 -4.52
N GLY A 109 -18.95 -29.28 -5.40
CA GLY A 109 -19.92 -28.25 -4.99
C GLY A 109 -19.31 -26.95 -4.49
N MET A 110 -17.97 -26.84 -4.47
CA MET A 110 -17.26 -25.60 -4.08
C MET A 110 -16.77 -24.84 -5.30
N TYR A 111 -16.53 -23.53 -5.08
CA TYR A 111 -15.89 -22.67 -6.07
C TYR A 111 -14.40 -22.53 -5.75
N VAL A 112 -13.58 -22.56 -6.78
CA VAL A 112 -12.13 -22.27 -6.70
C VAL A 112 -11.82 -21.07 -7.58
N MET A 113 -11.12 -20.10 -7.02
CA MET A 113 -10.73 -18.87 -7.69
C MET A 113 -9.29 -18.51 -7.33
N PRO A 114 -8.61 -17.65 -8.12
CA PRO A 114 -7.32 -17.09 -7.72
C PRO A 114 -7.44 -16.38 -6.37
N GLY A 115 -6.39 -16.47 -5.54
CA GLY A 115 -6.34 -15.66 -4.32
C GLY A 115 -6.30 -14.17 -4.65
N PHE A 116 -6.92 -13.37 -3.79
CA PHE A 116 -6.93 -11.92 -3.95
C PHE A 116 -5.53 -11.32 -3.80
N VAL A 117 -5.30 -10.22 -4.49
CA VAL A 117 -4.10 -9.39 -4.38
C VAL A 117 -4.53 -8.06 -3.75
N ASP A 118 -3.98 -7.74 -2.57
CA ASP A 118 -4.16 -6.44 -1.95
C ASP A 118 -2.98 -5.55 -2.33
N CYS A 119 -3.25 -4.51 -3.12
CA CYS A 119 -2.21 -3.60 -3.62
C CYS A 119 -1.89 -2.46 -2.66
N HIS A 120 -2.59 -2.32 -1.53
CA HIS A 120 -2.32 -1.29 -0.52
C HIS A 120 -2.33 -1.85 0.90
N ALA A 121 -1.47 -2.82 1.15
CA ALA A 121 -1.40 -3.53 2.42
C ALA A 121 -0.21 -3.06 3.29
N HIS A 122 -0.47 -2.48 4.45
CA HIS A 122 0.57 -2.14 5.43
C HIS A 122 0.71 -3.23 6.49
N ILE A 123 1.95 -3.72 6.69
CA ILE A 123 2.24 -4.84 7.59
C ILE A 123 2.30 -4.35 9.03
N GLY A 124 1.13 -4.19 9.67
CA GLY A 124 1.03 -3.80 11.08
C GLY A 124 1.71 -2.47 11.42
N GLY A 125 1.91 -2.21 12.71
CA GLY A 125 2.59 -1.01 13.16
C GLY A 125 2.75 -0.95 14.68
N VAL A 126 3.81 -0.30 15.14
CA VAL A 126 4.08 -0.14 16.58
C VAL A 126 3.02 0.74 17.23
N ALA A 127 2.63 1.84 16.58
CA ALA A 127 1.64 2.77 17.12
C ALA A 127 0.27 2.10 17.31
N GLN A 128 -0.13 1.23 16.38
CA GLN A 128 -1.38 0.48 16.44
C GLN A 128 -1.29 -0.75 17.36
N GLY A 129 -0.11 -1.09 17.84
CA GLY A 129 0.12 -2.33 18.61
C GLY A 129 -0.25 -3.60 17.83
N THR A 130 -0.01 -3.59 16.50
CA THR A 130 -0.48 -4.63 15.59
C THR A 130 0.68 -5.50 15.11
N PRO A 131 0.80 -6.76 15.60
CA PRO A 131 1.85 -7.68 15.20
C PRO A 131 1.73 -8.12 13.74
N ALA A 132 2.86 -8.42 13.09
CA ALA A 132 2.90 -8.94 11.72
C ALA A 132 2.07 -10.22 11.56
N GLU A 133 2.21 -11.18 12.47
CA GLU A 133 1.46 -12.44 12.46
C GLU A 133 -0.06 -12.22 12.37
N TYR A 134 -0.58 -11.25 13.14
CA TYR A 134 -2.01 -10.97 13.17
C TYR A 134 -2.52 -10.51 11.80
N VAL A 135 -1.86 -9.53 11.17
CA VAL A 135 -2.28 -9.04 9.86
C VAL A 135 -2.09 -10.08 8.76
N TYR A 136 -1.02 -10.87 8.78
CA TYR A 136 -0.82 -11.95 7.82
C TYR A 136 -1.94 -12.99 7.86
N LYS A 137 -2.29 -13.43 9.07
CA LYS A 137 -3.37 -14.42 9.25
C LYS A 137 -4.74 -13.87 8.88
N LEU A 138 -5.01 -12.59 9.17
CA LEU A 138 -6.26 -11.96 8.74
C LEU A 138 -6.36 -11.87 7.22
N TRP A 139 -5.34 -11.39 6.52
CA TRP A 139 -5.36 -11.36 5.05
C TRP A 139 -5.59 -12.73 4.46
N MET A 140 -4.85 -13.74 4.91
CA MET A 140 -5.02 -15.09 4.39
C MET A 140 -6.40 -15.67 4.70
N ALA A 141 -6.97 -15.40 5.87
CA ALA A 141 -8.32 -15.81 6.24
C ALA A 141 -9.42 -15.15 5.37
N HIS A 142 -9.13 -13.98 4.78
CA HIS A 142 -10.00 -13.30 3.82
C HIS A 142 -9.68 -13.64 2.35
N GLY A 143 -8.82 -14.64 2.10
CA GLY A 143 -8.46 -15.06 0.76
C GLY A 143 -7.43 -14.17 0.07
N VAL A 144 -6.80 -13.21 0.77
CA VAL A 144 -5.70 -12.41 0.24
C VAL A 144 -4.41 -13.21 0.36
N THR A 145 -3.90 -13.67 -0.78
CA THR A 145 -2.70 -14.53 -0.85
C THR A 145 -1.47 -13.79 -1.36
N THR A 146 -1.63 -12.58 -1.80
CA THR A 146 -0.54 -11.70 -2.25
C THR A 146 -0.82 -10.28 -1.80
N ILE A 147 0.21 -9.60 -1.30
CA ILE A 147 0.14 -8.20 -0.90
C ILE A 147 1.25 -7.38 -1.54
N ARG A 148 0.96 -6.13 -1.81
CA ARG A 148 1.97 -5.10 -2.04
C ARG A 148 2.03 -4.21 -0.80
N ASP A 149 3.20 -4.15 -0.13
CA ASP A 149 3.42 -3.20 0.96
C ASP A 149 3.93 -1.87 0.38
N PRO A 150 3.08 -0.85 0.22
CA PRO A 150 3.43 0.38 -0.45
C PRO A 150 4.08 1.37 0.51
N GLY A 151 5.34 1.14 0.85
CA GLY A 151 6.11 2.08 1.63
C GLY A 151 6.98 1.49 2.74
N SER A 152 6.92 0.17 2.95
CA SER A 152 7.79 -0.55 3.90
C SER A 152 7.88 0.14 5.27
N GLY A 153 6.72 0.39 5.89
CA GLY A 153 6.59 1.20 7.12
C GLY A 153 7.41 0.71 8.31
N ASN A 154 7.73 -0.58 8.37
CA ASN A 154 8.60 -1.19 9.38
C ASN A 154 10.10 -1.15 9.01
N GLY A 155 10.45 -0.56 7.89
CA GLY A 155 11.81 -0.47 7.38
C GLY A 155 12.08 -1.42 6.20
N VAL A 156 12.98 -0.99 5.32
CA VAL A 156 13.27 -1.70 4.06
C VAL A 156 13.81 -3.10 4.33
N ASP A 157 14.85 -3.23 5.13
CA ASP A 157 15.48 -4.52 5.44
C ASP A 157 14.52 -5.45 6.19
N TRP A 158 13.68 -4.91 7.07
CA TRP A 158 12.65 -5.68 7.77
C TRP A 158 11.65 -6.28 6.78
N THR A 159 11.10 -5.47 5.87
CA THR A 159 10.09 -5.92 4.91
C THR A 159 10.67 -6.92 3.89
N LEU A 160 11.90 -6.70 3.45
CA LEU A 160 12.63 -7.63 2.58
C LEU A 160 12.85 -8.99 3.26
N ASN A 161 13.21 -8.98 4.55
CA ASN A 161 13.35 -10.22 5.32
C ASN A 161 12.02 -10.99 5.44
N GLU A 162 10.91 -10.31 5.74
CA GLU A 162 9.59 -10.95 5.81
C GLU A 162 9.17 -11.53 4.44
N ARG A 163 9.45 -10.82 3.34
CA ARG A 163 9.25 -11.35 1.98
C ARG A 163 10.01 -12.66 1.75
N GLU A 164 11.29 -12.69 2.08
CA GLU A 164 12.14 -13.88 1.94
C GLU A 164 11.64 -15.05 2.80
N ARG A 165 11.27 -14.78 4.04
CA ARG A 165 10.73 -15.79 4.96
C ARG A 165 9.39 -16.33 4.50
N SER A 166 8.51 -15.46 3.97
CA SER A 166 7.26 -15.90 3.35
C SER A 166 7.52 -16.77 2.11
N ALA A 167 8.40 -16.32 1.21
CA ALA A 167 8.74 -17.08 -0.01
C ALA A 167 9.35 -18.46 0.29
N LYS A 168 10.09 -18.58 1.38
CA LYS A 168 10.68 -19.85 1.87
C LYS A 168 9.74 -20.66 2.75
N ASN A 169 8.49 -20.21 2.93
CA ASN A 169 7.49 -20.86 3.76
C ASN A 169 7.92 -21.02 5.24
N GLN A 170 8.76 -20.11 5.72
CA GLN A 170 9.24 -20.06 7.10
C GLN A 170 8.25 -19.41 8.04
N ILE A 171 7.36 -18.59 7.51
CA ILE A 171 6.27 -17.92 8.24
C ILE A 171 4.94 -18.16 7.53
N VAL A 172 3.84 -18.01 8.26
CA VAL A 172 2.49 -18.05 7.69
C VAL A 172 2.11 -16.64 7.26
N ALA A 173 2.32 -16.34 5.99
CA ALA A 173 2.08 -15.00 5.43
C ALA A 173 1.71 -15.09 3.95
N PRO A 174 1.00 -14.09 3.39
CA PRO A 174 0.82 -13.95 1.94
C PRO A 174 2.17 -13.69 1.26
N ARG A 175 2.22 -13.83 -0.06
CA ARG A 175 3.36 -13.35 -0.86
C ARG A 175 3.46 -11.84 -0.73
N ILE A 176 4.67 -11.30 -0.53
CA ILE A 176 4.90 -9.88 -0.27
C ILE A 176 5.67 -9.25 -1.42
N PHE A 177 5.12 -8.19 -2.02
CA PHE A 177 5.84 -7.27 -2.90
C PHE A 177 6.25 -6.03 -2.10
N VAL A 178 7.53 -5.68 -2.18
CA VAL A 178 8.17 -4.63 -1.35
C VAL A 178 8.32 -3.35 -2.16
N TYR A 179 7.53 -2.34 -1.81
CA TYR A 179 7.66 -0.99 -2.37
C TYR A 179 8.20 -0.05 -1.29
N VAL A 180 9.32 0.60 -1.58
CA VAL A 180 10.00 1.49 -0.64
C VAL A 180 9.62 2.96 -0.88
N ARG A 181 9.88 3.83 0.08
CA ARG A 181 9.67 5.29 -0.10
C ARG A 181 10.99 5.94 -0.50
N PRO A 182 11.02 6.80 -1.53
CA PRO A 182 12.24 7.53 -1.87
C PRO A 182 12.80 8.30 -0.67
N GLY A 183 14.09 8.11 -0.39
CA GLY A 183 14.78 8.67 0.78
C GLY A 183 14.79 7.77 2.02
N MET A 184 13.99 6.71 2.07
CA MET A 184 13.94 5.82 3.21
C MET A 184 15.01 4.72 3.14
N GLY A 185 15.66 4.49 4.28
CA GLY A 185 16.50 3.30 4.51
C GLY A 185 17.90 3.35 3.88
N TRP A 186 18.30 4.44 3.23
CA TRP A 186 19.65 4.67 2.71
C TRP A 186 20.40 5.77 3.50
N ASP A 187 21.69 5.93 3.23
CA ASP A 187 22.59 6.80 4.00
C ASP A 187 22.65 8.26 3.49
N LYS A 188 22.07 8.56 2.31
CA LYS A 188 22.12 9.90 1.69
C LYS A 188 20.94 10.80 2.03
N GLY A 189 20.01 10.34 2.88
CA GLY A 189 18.88 11.14 3.35
C GLY A 189 17.81 11.40 2.28
N ARG A 190 17.23 12.61 2.27
CA ARG A 190 16.11 12.99 1.41
C ARG A 190 16.51 13.07 -0.06
N VAL A 191 15.60 12.69 -0.94
CA VAL A 191 15.75 12.81 -2.39
C VAL A 191 15.30 14.20 -2.83
N THR A 192 16.27 15.07 -3.08
CA THR A 192 16.01 16.49 -3.37
C THR A 192 16.55 16.96 -4.73
N THR A 193 17.22 16.08 -5.49
CA THR A 193 17.69 16.37 -6.83
C THR A 193 17.44 15.19 -7.78
N PRO A 194 17.42 15.41 -9.11
CA PRO A 194 17.29 14.34 -10.10
C PRO A 194 18.40 13.27 -9.99
N GLU A 195 19.63 13.66 -9.63
CA GLU A 195 20.75 12.75 -9.45
C GLU A 195 20.51 11.80 -8.26
N LEU A 196 20.14 12.36 -7.10
CA LEU A 196 19.77 11.58 -5.91
C LEU A 196 18.58 10.67 -6.19
N ALA A 197 17.62 11.13 -7.00
CA ALA A 197 16.47 10.33 -7.42
C ALA A 197 16.91 9.06 -8.16
N ARG A 198 17.76 9.18 -9.17
CA ARG A 198 18.30 8.04 -9.92
C ARG A 198 19.15 7.12 -9.05
N GLU A 199 19.99 7.69 -8.20
CA GLU A 199 20.81 6.91 -7.27
C GLU A 199 19.97 6.12 -6.28
N TYR A 200 18.90 6.72 -5.73
CA TYR A 200 17.99 6.03 -4.84
C TYR A 200 17.32 4.83 -5.50
N VAL A 201 16.85 4.99 -6.74
CA VAL A 201 16.20 3.89 -7.47
C VAL A 201 17.18 2.73 -7.71
N ARG A 202 18.44 3.03 -8.08
CA ARG A 202 19.49 1.99 -8.22
C ARG A 202 19.76 1.29 -6.89
N TRP A 203 19.88 2.04 -5.80
CA TRP A 203 20.06 1.49 -4.47
C TRP A 203 18.88 0.58 -4.07
N ALA A 204 17.65 1.03 -4.26
CA ALA A 204 16.45 0.23 -3.96
C ALA A 204 16.41 -1.07 -4.77
N LYS A 205 16.77 -1.02 -6.05
CA LYS A 205 16.90 -2.21 -6.91
C LYS A 205 17.97 -3.18 -6.41
N GLN A 206 19.14 -2.67 -6.03
CA GLN A 206 20.24 -3.49 -5.48
C GLN A 206 19.85 -4.14 -4.15
N LYS A 207 19.07 -3.45 -3.32
CA LYS A 207 18.48 -4.00 -2.10
C LYS A 207 17.46 -5.12 -2.39
N GLY A 208 16.91 -5.16 -3.57
CA GLY A 208 15.91 -6.14 -3.99
C GLY A 208 14.47 -5.67 -3.86
N ALA A 209 14.22 -4.36 -3.73
CA ALA A 209 12.86 -3.83 -3.77
C ALA A 209 12.19 -4.08 -5.13
N ASP A 210 10.88 -4.35 -5.12
CA ASP A 210 10.08 -4.57 -6.32
C ASP A 210 9.64 -3.25 -6.96
N GLY A 211 9.56 -2.19 -6.16
CA GLY A 211 9.13 -0.88 -6.60
C GLY A 211 9.31 0.20 -5.56
N PHE A 212 8.71 1.37 -5.81
CA PHE A 212 8.65 2.44 -4.82
C PHE A 212 7.31 3.19 -4.86
N LYS A 213 6.98 3.81 -3.74
CA LYS A 213 5.82 4.69 -3.55
C LYS A 213 6.28 6.11 -3.30
N ILE A 214 5.89 7.04 -4.17
CA ILE A 214 6.06 8.48 -3.92
C ILE A 214 5.00 8.93 -2.93
N ILE A 215 5.42 9.47 -1.79
CA ILE A 215 4.55 9.97 -0.72
C ILE A 215 5.29 10.96 0.18
N GLY A 216 4.56 11.96 0.68
CA GLY A 216 4.90 12.77 1.85
C GLY A 216 5.84 13.94 1.61
N GLU A 217 6.94 13.77 0.90
CA GLU A 217 7.90 14.84 0.68
C GLU A 217 7.58 15.68 -0.56
N GLU A 218 7.43 16.99 -0.40
CA GLU A 218 7.07 17.90 -1.50
C GLU A 218 8.08 17.89 -2.65
N SER A 219 9.36 17.70 -2.36
CA SER A 219 10.40 17.60 -3.40
C SER A 219 10.15 16.47 -4.39
N LEU A 220 9.52 15.37 -3.96
CA LEU A 220 9.22 14.24 -4.81
C LEU A 220 8.12 14.52 -5.86
N PHE A 221 7.35 15.60 -5.67
CA PHE A 221 6.35 16.07 -6.62
C PHE A 221 6.88 17.11 -7.60
N ASP A 222 8.15 17.50 -7.45
CA ASP A 222 8.82 18.30 -8.47
C ASP A 222 8.93 17.50 -9.77
N PRO A 223 8.52 18.06 -10.93
CA PRO A 223 8.49 17.33 -12.19
C PRO A 223 9.84 16.75 -12.62
N GLU A 224 10.96 17.44 -12.35
CA GLU A 224 12.29 16.96 -12.73
C GLU A 224 12.73 15.78 -11.86
N ILE A 225 12.50 15.86 -10.55
CA ILE A 225 12.82 14.79 -9.59
C ILE A 225 11.92 13.58 -9.86
N MET A 226 10.61 13.77 -10.01
CA MET A 226 9.67 12.69 -10.34
C MET A 226 10.03 12.02 -11.66
N SER A 227 10.30 12.79 -12.69
CA SER A 227 10.71 12.26 -14.00
C SER A 227 12.00 11.43 -13.90
N ALA A 228 12.97 11.87 -13.10
CA ALA A 228 14.21 11.13 -12.88
C ALA A 228 13.99 9.81 -12.14
N LEU A 229 13.11 9.79 -11.09
CA LEU A 229 12.71 8.56 -10.40
C LEU A 229 12.06 7.56 -11.38
N LEU A 230 11.10 8.03 -12.18
CA LEU A 230 10.30 7.19 -13.06
C LEU A 230 11.09 6.67 -14.26
N ASP A 231 11.93 7.50 -14.87
CA ASP A 231 12.82 7.09 -15.95
C ASP A 231 13.81 5.99 -15.50
N GLU A 232 14.42 6.15 -14.33
CA GLU A 232 15.33 5.15 -13.79
C GLU A 232 14.59 3.86 -13.38
N ALA A 233 13.39 3.97 -12.78
CA ALA A 233 12.56 2.83 -12.48
C ALA A 233 12.19 2.02 -13.71
N LYS A 234 11.83 2.69 -14.80
CA LYS A 234 11.52 2.05 -16.09
C LYS A 234 12.72 1.27 -16.62
N LYS A 235 13.93 1.86 -16.59
CA LYS A 235 15.18 1.19 -17.03
C LYS A 235 15.45 -0.08 -16.21
N LEU A 236 15.16 -0.05 -14.92
CA LEU A 236 15.40 -1.15 -14.00
C LEU A 236 14.19 -2.09 -13.80
N GLN A 237 13.11 -1.87 -14.55
CA GLN A 237 11.87 -2.66 -14.47
C GLN A 237 11.32 -2.73 -13.03
N MET A 238 11.27 -1.59 -12.34
CA MET A 238 10.67 -1.45 -11.02
C MET A 238 9.25 -0.90 -11.13
N GLY A 239 8.36 -1.39 -10.27
CA GLY A 239 7.01 -0.87 -10.16
C GLY A 239 6.99 0.52 -9.48
N THR A 240 5.99 1.33 -9.81
CA THR A 240 5.85 2.68 -9.28
C THR A 240 4.41 2.96 -8.88
N THR A 241 4.24 3.58 -7.74
CA THR A 241 2.94 4.08 -7.28
C THR A 241 3.09 5.42 -6.56
N THR A 242 2.01 6.16 -6.41
CA THR A 242 2.02 7.44 -5.72
C THR A 242 0.82 7.61 -4.80
N HIS A 243 1.06 8.20 -3.64
CA HIS A 243 0.04 8.86 -2.82
C HIS A 243 0.26 10.35 -2.99
N MET A 244 -0.49 11.00 -3.85
CA MET A 244 -0.38 12.44 -4.02
C MET A 244 -0.96 13.18 -2.82
N SER A 245 -0.36 14.30 -2.47
CA SER A 245 -0.85 15.17 -1.41
C SER A 245 -1.46 16.43 -2.00
N GLN A 246 -2.36 17.07 -1.26
CA GLN A 246 -2.95 18.36 -1.66
C GLN A 246 -1.88 19.44 -1.90
N THR A 247 -0.72 19.35 -1.25
CA THR A 247 0.41 20.27 -1.47
C THR A 247 1.21 19.93 -2.71
N GLY A 248 1.30 18.63 -3.07
CA GLY A 248 2.08 18.17 -4.22
C GLY A 248 1.38 18.32 -5.57
N VAL A 249 0.04 18.23 -5.60
CA VAL A 249 -0.75 18.26 -6.85
C VAL A 249 -0.65 19.57 -7.63
N ALA A 250 -0.27 20.68 -6.95
CA ALA A 250 0.00 21.95 -7.61
C ALA A 250 1.23 21.90 -8.53
N ARG A 251 2.18 21.01 -8.25
CA ARG A 251 3.40 20.80 -9.05
C ARG A 251 3.21 19.72 -10.10
N THR A 252 2.63 18.59 -9.67
CA THR A 252 2.39 17.43 -10.53
C THR A 252 1.09 16.75 -10.15
N ASN A 253 0.12 16.71 -11.05
CA ASN A 253 -1.11 15.94 -10.88
C ASN A 253 -0.97 14.53 -11.52
N VAL A 254 -2.03 13.71 -11.40
CA VAL A 254 -1.99 12.30 -11.82
C VAL A 254 -1.73 12.13 -13.31
N ILE A 255 -2.37 12.93 -14.19
CA ILE A 255 -2.17 12.78 -15.62
C ILE A 255 -0.74 13.16 -16.06
N GLN A 256 -0.15 14.15 -15.40
CA GLN A 256 1.25 14.53 -15.63
C GLN A 256 2.19 13.41 -15.14
N ALA A 257 1.95 12.84 -13.95
CA ALA A 257 2.73 11.72 -13.44
C ALA A 257 2.63 10.48 -14.33
N ALA A 258 1.43 10.15 -14.81
CA ALA A 258 1.21 9.04 -15.75
C ALA A 258 1.98 9.23 -17.07
N ARG A 259 1.98 10.45 -17.63
CA ARG A 259 2.79 10.81 -18.82
C ARG A 259 4.29 10.64 -18.61
N MET A 260 4.78 10.86 -17.37
CA MET A 260 6.18 10.62 -17.00
C MET A 260 6.50 9.13 -16.81
N GLY A 261 5.49 8.24 -16.80
CA GLY A 261 5.66 6.80 -16.63
C GLY A 261 5.31 6.25 -15.26
N MET A 262 4.59 6.99 -14.42
CA MET A 262 3.99 6.46 -13.18
C MET A 262 3.04 5.32 -13.53
N GLY A 263 3.20 4.17 -12.86
CA GLY A 263 2.40 2.97 -13.15
C GLY A 263 1.05 2.93 -12.44
N SER A 264 0.99 3.48 -11.23
CA SER A 264 -0.26 3.46 -10.45
C SER A 264 -0.35 4.60 -9.44
N MET A 265 -1.56 4.79 -8.91
CA MET A 265 -1.81 5.68 -7.79
C MET A 265 -2.59 4.96 -6.70
N GLU A 266 -2.38 5.42 -5.48
CA GLU A 266 -3.15 5.08 -4.30
C GLU A 266 -4.19 6.17 -4.05
N HIS A 267 -5.36 5.79 -3.55
CA HIS A 267 -6.43 6.74 -3.25
C HIS A 267 -6.87 7.50 -4.52
N TRP A 268 -6.93 8.83 -4.46
CA TRP A 268 -7.49 9.61 -5.56
C TRP A 268 -6.96 11.07 -5.67
N TYR A 269 -6.16 11.57 -4.71
CA TYR A 269 -5.56 12.90 -4.86
C TYR A 269 -4.75 13.01 -6.16
N GLY A 270 -4.90 14.12 -6.85
CA GLY A 270 -4.28 14.37 -8.16
C GLY A 270 -5.15 13.95 -9.34
N LEU A 271 -6.13 13.04 -9.14
CA LEU A 271 -7.10 12.66 -10.18
C LEU A 271 -8.17 13.74 -10.40
N PRO A 272 -8.88 14.23 -9.36
CA PRO A 272 -9.82 15.36 -9.53
C PRO A 272 -9.14 16.61 -10.08
N GLU A 273 -7.91 16.91 -9.63
CA GLU A 273 -7.15 18.07 -10.13
C GLU A 273 -6.77 17.91 -11.61
N SER A 274 -6.60 16.69 -12.10
CA SER A 274 -6.43 16.40 -13.53
C SER A 274 -7.71 16.68 -14.34
N LEU A 275 -8.85 16.72 -13.67
CA LEU A 275 -10.17 16.97 -14.26
C LEU A 275 -10.63 18.43 -14.17
N PHE A 276 -9.85 19.32 -13.57
CA PHE A 276 -10.18 20.73 -13.56
C PHE A 276 -10.11 21.34 -14.97
N ALA A 277 -11.05 22.23 -15.28
CA ALA A 277 -11.11 22.91 -16.57
C ALA A 277 -10.33 24.23 -16.61
N ASP A 278 -10.30 24.93 -15.47
CA ASP A 278 -9.90 26.33 -15.36
C ASP A 278 -8.86 26.62 -14.26
N ARG A 279 -8.43 25.60 -13.53
CA ARG A 279 -7.52 25.72 -12.37
C ARG A 279 -6.59 24.52 -12.24
N VAL A 280 -5.60 24.65 -11.35
CA VAL A 280 -4.61 23.61 -11.07
C VAL A 280 -4.85 22.97 -9.69
N VAL A 281 -5.29 23.77 -8.72
CA VAL A 281 -5.63 23.33 -7.36
C VAL A 281 -7.07 23.65 -7.03
N GLN A 282 -7.65 22.92 -6.07
CA GLN A 282 -9.00 23.18 -5.60
C GLN A 282 -9.14 24.55 -4.92
N ASP A 283 -10.35 25.07 -4.87
CA ASP A 283 -10.68 26.22 -4.03
C ASP A 283 -10.76 25.76 -2.57
N PHE A 284 -9.86 26.26 -1.76
CA PHE A 284 -9.88 26.03 -0.32
C PHE A 284 -10.60 27.19 0.38
N PRO A 285 -11.30 26.93 1.51
CA PRO A 285 -11.82 28.02 2.34
C PRO A 285 -10.67 28.85 2.94
N LEU A 286 -10.94 30.11 3.26
CA LEU A 286 -9.91 31.04 3.74
C LEU A 286 -9.26 30.62 5.07
N ASP A 287 -9.97 29.86 5.88
CA ASP A 287 -9.51 29.33 7.16
C ASP A 287 -8.90 27.93 7.06
N TYR A 288 -8.67 27.44 5.84
CA TYR A 288 -8.12 26.11 5.63
C TYR A 288 -6.76 25.92 6.30
N ASN A 289 -6.64 24.84 7.07
CA ASN A 289 -5.41 24.45 7.71
C ASN A 289 -5.04 23.01 7.31
N TYR A 290 -4.00 22.86 6.50
CA TYR A 290 -3.52 21.55 6.03
C TYR A 290 -3.07 20.62 7.17
N ASN A 291 -2.59 21.18 8.29
CA ASN A 291 -2.15 20.41 9.44
C ASN A 291 -3.32 19.90 10.32
N ASP A 292 -4.50 20.48 10.16
CA ASP A 292 -5.73 19.92 10.72
C ASP A 292 -6.26 18.83 9.79
N GLU A 293 -6.10 17.59 10.20
CA GLU A 293 -6.43 16.46 9.35
C GLU A 293 -7.93 16.30 9.11
N SER A 294 -8.75 16.61 10.08
CA SER A 294 -10.21 16.64 9.91
C SER A 294 -10.61 17.67 8.86
N HIS A 295 -10.01 18.88 8.90
CA HIS A 295 -10.22 19.92 7.91
C HIS A 295 -9.75 19.49 6.51
N ARG A 296 -8.56 18.85 6.45
CA ARG A 296 -8.01 18.32 5.19
C ARG A 296 -8.91 17.28 4.54
N PHE A 297 -9.42 16.32 5.30
CA PHE A 297 -10.31 15.28 4.78
C PHE A 297 -11.70 15.82 4.44
N GLY A 298 -12.24 16.76 5.21
CA GLY A 298 -13.50 17.44 4.86
C GLY A 298 -13.43 18.18 3.51
N GLN A 299 -12.29 18.80 3.21
CA GLN A 299 -12.09 19.42 1.90
C GLN A 299 -11.84 18.42 0.76
N ALA A 300 -11.46 17.20 1.10
CA ALA A 300 -11.24 16.13 0.11
C ALA A 300 -12.55 15.71 -0.61
N GLY A 301 -13.67 15.62 0.11
CA GLY A 301 -14.98 15.38 -0.50
C GLY A 301 -15.39 16.52 -1.45
N ARG A 302 -15.18 17.76 -1.03
CA ARG A 302 -15.50 18.96 -1.83
C ARG A 302 -14.65 19.12 -3.09
N LEU A 303 -13.49 18.50 -3.13
CA LEU A 303 -12.61 18.47 -4.29
C LEU A 303 -13.31 17.88 -5.53
N TRP A 304 -14.05 16.79 -5.37
CA TRP A 304 -14.75 16.14 -6.47
C TRP A 304 -15.85 16.98 -7.10
N LYS A 305 -16.47 17.87 -6.32
CA LYS A 305 -17.48 18.81 -6.84
C LYS A 305 -16.91 19.88 -7.77
N GLN A 306 -15.62 20.13 -7.68
CA GLN A 306 -14.91 21.10 -8.53
C GLN A 306 -14.37 20.47 -9.80
N ALA A 307 -14.34 19.14 -9.88
CA ALA A 307 -13.87 18.38 -11.03
C ALA A 307 -14.95 18.33 -12.14
N ALA A 308 -14.51 18.14 -13.37
CA ALA A 308 -15.42 17.90 -14.48
C ALA A 308 -16.27 16.65 -14.20
N PRO A 309 -17.59 16.70 -14.39
CA PRO A 309 -18.48 15.60 -14.05
C PRO A 309 -18.24 14.37 -14.92
N PRO A 310 -18.53 13.16 -14.40
CA PRO A 310 -18.45 11.91 -15.16
C PRO A 310 -19.22 12.01 -16.50
N GLY A 311 -18.61 11.49 -17.56
CA GLY A 311 -19.17 11.50 -18.91
C GLY A 311 -19.00 12.81 -19.67
N SER A 312 -18.50 13.89 -19.05
CA SER A 312 -18.14 15.10 -19.76
C SER A 312 -16.93 14.87 -20.69
N LYS A 313 -16.75 15.75 -21.68
CA LYS A 313 -15.59 15.64 -22.60
C LYS A 313 -14.26 15.60 -21.84
N LYS A 314 -14.07 16.50 -20.87
CA LYS A 314 -12.83 16.56 -20.09
C LYS A 314 -12.61 15.27 -19.27
N TRP A 315 -13.67 14.73 -18.67
CA TRP A 315 -13.59 13.44 -17.96
C TRP A 315 -13.14 12.33 -18.92
N ASN A 316 -13.85 12.17 -20.03
CA ASN A 316 -13.54 11.12 -21.00
C ASN A 316 -12.13 11.23 -21.57
N ASP A 317 -11.69 12.44 -21.93
CA ASP A 317 -10.34 12.69 -22.44
C ASP A 317 -9.26 12.23 -21.43
N VAL A 318 -9.44 12.52 -20.13
CA VAL A 318 -8.49 12.12 -19.08
C VAL A 318 -8.52 10.62 -18.85
N MET A 319 -9.70 10.00 -18.78
CA MET A 319 -9.83 8.55 -18.57
C MET A 319 -9.24 7.78 -19.76
N ASP A 320 -9.55 8.19 -21.00
CA ASP A 320 -9.01 7.57 -22.21
C ASP A 320 -7.48 7.68 -22.26
N GLU A 321 -6.92 8.80 -21.82
CA GLU A 321 -5.48 8.96 -21.76
C GLU A 321 -4.83 8.07 -20.71
N LEU A 322 -5.41 7.97 -19.49
CA LEU A 322 -4.93 7.07 -18.44
C LEU A 322 -4.97 5.60 -18.89
N ILE A 323 -6.05 5.20 -19.60
CA ILE A 323 -6.13 3.86 -20.21
C ILE A 323 -5.01 3.63 -21.23
N LYS A 324 -4.77 4.58 -22.13
CA LYS A 324 -3.68 4.49 -23.11
C LYS A 324 -2.30 4.39 -22.48
N LEU A 325 -2.12 5.04 -21.33
CA LEU A 325 -0.88 5.00 -20.55
C LEU A 325 -0.77 3.74 -19.67
N ASN A 326 -1.77 2.85 -19.71
CA ASN A 326 -1.85 1.65 -18.86
C ASN A 326 -1.71 1.99 -17.36
N PHE A 327 -2.33 3.08 -16.93
CA PHE A 327 -2.27 3.56 -15.56
C PHE A 327 -3.30 2.85 -14.68
N THR A 328 -2.90 2.42 -13.50
CA THR A 328 -3.77 1.71 -12.55
C THR A 328 -4.13 2.59 -11.36
N ILE A 329 -5.37 2.49 -10.91
CA ILE A 329 -5.86 3.19 -9.72
C ILE A 329 -6.20 2.16 -8.64
N ASP A 330 -5.64 2.33 -7.44
CA ASP A 330 -6.03 1.62 -6.23
C ASP A 330 -6.79 2.59 -5.30
N PRO A 331 -8.13 2.64 -5.37
CA PRO A 331 -8.92 3.71 -4.76
C PRO A 331 -9.10 3.55 -3.25
N THR A 332 -8.72 2.41 -2.65
CA THR A 332 -8.85 2.15 -1.21
C THR A 332 -10.25 2.40 -0.63
N PHE A 333 -11.29 1.97 -1.32
CA PHE A 333 -12.69 2.23 -0.96
C PHE A 333 -13.06 1.80 0.46
N THR A 334 -12.45 0.73 0.97
CA THR A 334 -12.78 0.17 2.29
C THR A 334 -12.58 1.18 3.42
N ILE A 335 -11.50 1.97 3.38
CA ILE A 335 -11.26 2.97 4.43
C ILE A 335 -12.24 4.14 4.31
N TYR A 336 -12.57 4.55 3.09
CA TYR A 336 -13.53 5.64 2.88
C TYR A 336 -14.95 5.21 3.25
N GLU A 337 -15.36 3.98 2.92
CA GLU A 337 -16.63 3.43 3.36
C GLU A 337 -16.70 3.33 4.90
N ALA A 338 -15.67 2.80 5.54
CA ALA A 338 -15.61 2.70 7.00
C ALA A 338 -15.64 4.08 7.67
N SER A 339 -15.02 5.09 7.06
CA SER A 339 -15.05 6.46 7.56
C SER A 339 -16.41 7.11 7.41
N ARG A 340 -17.06 6.95 6.26
CA ARG A 340 -18.41 7.47 6.02
C ARG A 340 -19.43 6.83 6.96
N ASP A 341 -19.38 5.50 7.12
CA ASP A 341 -20.31 4.72 7.92
C ASP A 341 -19.67 4.28 9.26
N LEU A 342 -18.93 5.18 9.92
CA LEU A 342 -18.10 4.86 11.08
C LEU A 342 -18.87 4.10 12.16
N MET A 343 -20.09 4.51 12.49
CA MET A 343 -20.88 3.84 13.52
C MET A 343 -21.29 2.41 13.12
N ARG A 344 -21.52 2.16 11.84
CA ARG A 344 -21.76 0.81 11.33
C ARG A 344 -20.48 -0.02 11.40
N ALA A 345 -19.35 0.53 10.94
CA ALA A 345 -18.06 -0.13 11.01
C ALA A 345 -17.68 -0.50 12.45
N MET A 346 -17.83 0.42 13.40
CA MET A 346 -17.52 0.19 14.82
C MET A 346 -18.45 -0.83 15.51
N ARG A 347 -19.63 -1.08 14.99
CA ARG A 347 -20.59 -2.06 15.55
C ARG A 347 -20.55 -3.41 14.85
N ALA A 348 -19.60 -3.61 13.94
CA ALA A 348 -19.51 -4.88 13.25
C ALA A 348 -19.16 -6.02 14.22
N GLU A 349 -19.91 -7.12 14.11
CA GLU A 349 -19.86 -8.25 15.07
C GLU A 349 -18.51 -8.96 15.14
N TRP A 350 -17.66 -8.83 14.09
CA TRP A 350 -16.32 -9.43 14.09
C TRP A 350 -15.34 -8.78 15.06
N HIS A 351 -15.59 -7.55 15.52
CA HIS A 351 -14.70 -6.86 16.46
C HIS A 351 -14.54 -7.61 17.79
N ASP A 352 -15.60 -8.21 18.30
CA ASP A 352 -15.59 -8.94 19.57
C ASP A 352 -14.68 -10.19 19.51
N ARG A 353 -14.47 -10.75 18.32
CA ARG A 353 -13.76 -12.02 18.14
C ARG A 353 -12.38 -11.88 17.53
N TYR A 354 -12.19 -10.93 16.63
CA TYR A 354 -11.02 -10.88 15.76
C TYR A 354 -10.20 -9.60 15.87
N THR A 355 -10.73 -8.52 16.43
CA THR A 355 -9.98 -7.28 16.57
C THR A 355 -9.17 -7.26 17.84
N LEU A 356 -7.86 -7.01 17.73
CA LEU A 356 -6.99 -6.87 18.89
C LEU A 356 -7.44 -5.68 19.76
N PRO A 357 -7.46 -5.82 21.09
CA PRO A 357 -7.82 -4.72 22.01
C PRO A 357 -6.95 -3.46 21.81
N SER A 358 -5.66 -3.62 21.51
CA SER A 358 -4.74 -2.50 21.20
C SER A 358 -5.16 -1.75 19.95
N LEU A 359 -5.51 -2.48 18.90
CA LEU A 359 -5.97 -1.92 17.61
C LEU A 359 -7.34 -1.23 17.80
N TRP A 360 -8.25 -1.87 18.51
CA TRP A 360 -9.55 -1.29 18.85
C TRP A 360 -9.41 0.02 19.62
N LYS A 361 -8.50 0.06 20.61
CA LYS A 361 -8.21 1.27 21.38
C LYS A 361 -7.60 2.37 20.50
N PHE A 362 -6.70 2.02 19.58
CA PHE A 362 -6.06 2.98 18.69
C PHE A 362 -7.07 3.67 17.78
N TYR A 363 -8.04 2.94 17.24
CA TYR A 363 -9.05 3.47 16.33
C TYR A 363 -10.31 4.02 17.01
N GLN A 364 -10.29 4.25 18.33
CA GLN A 364 -11.36 5.02 18.95
C GLN A 364 -11.32 6.47 18.48
N PRO A 365 -12.48 7.16 18.34
CA PRO A 365 -12.53 8.54 17.93
C PRO A 365 -11.57 9.43 18.75
N SER A 366 -10.63 10.08 18.07
CA SER A 366 -9.59 10.89 18.69
C SER A 366 -9.08 11.92 17.68
N ARG A 367 -8.78 13.13 18.14
CA ARG A 367 -8.09 14.16 17.33
C ARG A 367 -6.59 13.90 17.23
N GLU A 368 -6.05 12.99 18.02
CA GLU A 368 -4.61 12.72 18.13
C GLU A 368 -4.16 11.52 17.29
N ALA A 369 -5.09 10.64 16.92
CA ALA A 369 -4.78 9.42 16.21
C ALA A 369 -5.21 9.49 14.73
N HIS A 370 -4.26 9.26 13.83
CA HIS A 370 -4.54 9.16 12.39
C HIS A 370 -5.61 8.10 12.09
N GLY A 371 -6.59 8.46 11.27
CA GLY A 371 -7.67 7.57 10.84
C GLY A 371 -8.88 7.50 11.78
N SER A 372 -8.92 8.29 12.84
CA SER A 372 -10.04 8.29 13.79
C SER A 372 -10.88 9.58 13.83
N TYR A 373 -10.52 10.59 13.04
CA TYR A 373 -11.19 11.92 13.10
C TYR A 373 -12.42 12.02 12.21
N TRP A 374 -12.68 11.09 11.35
CA TRP A 374 -13.90 11.04 10.52
C TRP A 374 -15.17 11.12 11.34
N PHE A 375 -15.07 10.80 12.61
CA PHE A 375 -16.15 11.00 13.57
C PHE A 375 -16.63 12.47 13.69
N TYR A 376 -15.77 13.42 13.31
CA TYR A 376 -16.08 14.85 13.36
C TYR A 376 -16.61 15.41 12.04
N TRP A 377 -16.81 14.57 11.03
CA TRP A 377 -17.43 15.00 9.79
C TRP A 377 -18.89 15.41 10.03
N THR A 378 -19.31 16.46 9.34
CA THR A 378 -20.71 16.83 9.27
C THR A 378 -21.46 15.88 8.33
N THR A 379 -22.79 15.84 8.45
CA THR A 379 -23.63 15.08 7.48
C THR A 379 -23.38 15.52 6.04
N GLN A 380 -23.05 16.79 5.83
CA GLN A 380 -22.71 17.31 4.51
C GLN A 380 -21.38 16.74 3.99
N ASP A 381 -20.37 16.66 4.84
CA ASP A 381 -19.07 16.07 4.48
C ASP A 381 -19.20 14.56 4.18
N GLU A 382 -20.10 13.85 4.91
CA GLU A 382 -20.40 12.43 4.64
C GLU A 382 -21.10 12.19 3.31
N VAL A 383 -21.95 13.12 2.88
CA VAL A 383 -22.66 13.03 1.60
C VAL A 383 -21.73 13.36 0.42
N GLU A 384 -20.84 14.29 0.62
CA GLU A 384 -19.86 14.73 -0.38
C GLU A 384 -18.75 13.73 -0.58
#